data_e1e492e47de98f742c24caa9ec972ea0
#
_entry.id   e1e492e47de98f742c24caa9ec972ea0
#
_cell.length_a   1.000
_cell.length_b   1.000
_cell.length_c   1.000
_cell.angle_alpha   90.00
_cell.angle_beta   90.00
_cell.angle_gamma   90.00
#
_symmetry.space_group_name_H-M   'P 1'
#
loop_
_entity.id
_entity.type
_entity.pdbx_description
1 polymer ?
#
loop_
_entity_poly.entity_id
_entity_poly.type
_entity_poly.pdbx_seq_one_letter_code
_entity_poly.pdbx_strand_id
1 'polypeptide(L)'
;MATSAPCTPNVSQLSKDVETSRATVMNYIKYLTDARLMNMLYRVGESFPKKPAKVYMYNSNLMYPIRPMEVNMQAVRESFFYNQLLKDNKLNEGGKNAHFLVNGKYNFRVEENTKVKNNPDMYYAIDKLEIGEENLIPLWLFGFLY
;
A
#
# COMPACT_ATOMS: atom_id res chain seq x y z
N MET A 1 12.81 -2.08 6.20
CA MET A 1 11.36 -2.11 5.91
C MET A 1 10.79 -0.71 5.75
N ALA A 2 10.83 0.15 6.74
CA ALA A 2 10.28 1.51 6.62
C ALA A 2 10.88 2.33 5.47
N THR A 3 12.17 2.17 5.22
CA THR A 3 12.90 2.87 4.14
C THR A 3 12.58 2.37 2.72
N SER A 4 11.94 1.23 2.59
CA SER A 4 11.58 0.60 1.30
C SER A 4 10.09 0.30 1.18
N ALA A 5 9.26 0.86 2.06
CA ALA A 5 7.80 0.75 1.94
C ALA A 5 7.28 1.62 0.76
N PRO A 6 6.35 1.14 -0.09
CA PRO A 6 5.78 -0.21 -0.06
C PRO A 6 6.79 -1.27 -0.52
N CYS A 7 6.91 -2.33 0.24
CA CYS A 7 7.81 -3.43 -0.11
C CYS A 7 7.20 -4.80 0.22
N THR A 8 7.62 -5.81 -0.53
CA THR A 8 7.37 -7.20 -0.14
C THR A 8 8.40 -7.59 0.93
N PRO A 9 8.00 -7.84 2.18
CA PRO A 9 8.94 -8.12 3.24
C PRO A 9 9.69 -9.43 3.00
N ASN A 10 11.01 -9.40 3.01
CA ASN A 10 11.82 -10.62 2.99
C ASN A 10 12.01 -11.11 4.44
N VAL A 11 11.00 -11.81 4.97
CA VAL A 11 10.99 -12.30 6.35
C VAL A 11 12.18 -13.21 6.65
N SER A 12 12.66 -13.97 5.64
CA SER A 12 13.83 -14.86 5.82
C SER A 12 15.13 -14.07 5.97
N GLN A 13 15.31 -12.99 5.21
CA GLN A 13 16.46 -12.13 5.35
C GLN A 13 16.40 -11.35 6.66
N LEU A 14 15.24 -10.75 6.97
CA LEU A 14 15.04 -10.05 8.23
C LEU A 14 15.31 -10.93 9.45
N SER A 15 14.91 -12.21 9.42
CA SER A 15 15.17 -13.14 10.53
C SER A 15 16.66 -13.41 10.75
N LYS A 16 17.45 -13.39 9.67
CA LYS A 16 18.92 -13.51 9.75
C LYS A 16 19.56 -12.21 10.27
N ASP A 17 19.11 -11.06 9.74
CA ASP A 17 19.68 -9.74 10.08
C ASP A 17 19.47 -9.39 11.56
N VAL A 18 18.36 -9.83 12.17
CA VAL A 18 18.07 -9.62 13.60
C VAL A 18 18.25 -10.87 14.47
N GLU A 19 18.93 -11.90 13.95
CA GLU A 19 19.27 -13.14 14.65
C GLU A 19 18.09 -13.79 15.40
N THR A 20 16.92 -13.85 14.74
CA THR A 20 15.70 -14.39 15.36
C THR A 20 14.91 -15.30 14.41
N SER A 21 13.81 -15.91 14.92
CA SER A 21 12.97 -16.77 14.09
C SER A 21 12.08 -15.97 13.15
N ARG A 22 11.66 -16.59 12.02
CA ARG A 22 10.67 -15.99 11.09
C ARG A 22 9.35 -15.68 11.80
N ALA A 23 8.92 -16.53 12.74
CA ALA A 23 7.71 -16.31 13.52
C ALA A 23 7.83 -15.05 14.38
N THR A 24 8.98 -14.84 15.01
CA THR A 24 9.26 -13.63 15.80
C THR A 24 9.24 -12.38 14.92
N VAL A 25 9.85 -12.42 13.74
CA VAL A 25 9.80 -11.30 12.78
C VAL A 25 8.35 -10.97 12.38
N MET A 26 7.53 -11.99 12.11
CA MET A 26 6.12 -11.79 11.80
C MET A 26 5.35 -11.16 12.96
N ASN A 27 5.64 -11.55 14.20
CA ASN A 27 5.05 -10.94 15.38
C ASN A 27 5.49 -9.46 15.52
N TYR A 28 6.76 -9.13 15.24
CA TYR A 28 7.21 -7.74 15.25
C TYR A 28 6.49 -6.90 14.19
N ILE A 29 6.32 -7.41 12.98
CA ILE A 29 5.54 -6.73 11.94
C ILE A 29 4.10 -6.50 12.42
N LYS A 30 3.49 -7.50 13.07
CA LYS A 30 2.15 -7.36 13.65
C LYS A 30 2.11 -6.30 14.75
N TYR A 31 3.06 -6.27 15.66
CA TYR A 31 3.13 -5.22 16.71
C TYR A 31 3.25 -3.82 16.12
N LEU A 32 4.05 -3.65 15.05
CA LEU A 32 4.16 -2.38 14.34
C LEU A 32 2.83 -2.00 13.66
N THR A 33 2.05 -2.97 13.22
CA THR A 33 0.71 -2.75 12.66
C THR A 33 -0.29 -2.36 13.75
N ASP A 34 -0.27 -3.07 14.88
CA ASP A 34 -1.13 -2.78 16.04
C ASP A 34 -0.80 -1.38 16.65
N ALA A 35 0.47 -0.98 16.58
CA ALA A 35 0.95 0.36 16.97
C ALA A 35 0.65 1.45 15.92
N ARG A 36 -0.04 1.13 14.82
CA ARG A 36 -0.36 2.03 13.70
C ARG A 36 0.87 2.71 13.07
N LEU A 37 1.98 2.00 12.99
CA LEU A 37 3.17 2.46 12.27
C LEU A 37 3.23 1.90 10.84
N MET A 38 2.68 0.71 10.65
CA MET A 38 2.65 0.00 9.37
C MET A 38 1.28 -0.63 9.11
N ASN A 39 1.00 -0.88 7.84
CA ASN A 39 -0.16 -1.64 7.37
C ASN A 39 0.30 -2.84 6.53
N MET A 40 -0.38 -3.97 6.69
CA MET A 40 -0.11 -5.19 5.94
C MET A 40 -1.16 -5.42 4.86
N LEU A 41 -0.76 -5.47 3.60
CA LEU A 41 -1.61 -5.84 2.48
C LEU A 41 -1.45 -7.34 2.19
N TYR A 42 -2.54 -8.07 2.16
CA TYR A 42 -2.59 -9.50 1.88
C TYR A 42 -3.23 -9.80 0.53
N ARG A 43 -2.93 -10.97 -0.01
CA ARG A 43 -3.71 -11.54 -1.12
C ARG A 43 -5.10 -11.93 -0.67
N VAL A 44 -5.99 -12.10 -1.63
CA VAL A 44 -7.36 -12.57 -1.34
C VAL A 44 -7.30 -13.92 -0.62
N GLY A 45 -8.02 -14.04 0.50
CA GLY A 45 -8.05 -15.25 1.32
C GLY A 45 -6.85 -15.46 2.24
N GLU A 46 -5.90 -14.53 2.27
CA GLU A 46 -4.75 -14.57 3.17
C GLU A 46 -4.87 -13.53 4.29
N SER A 47 -4.28 -13.86 5.44
CA SER A 47 -4.21 -13.00 6.63
C SER A 47 -3.05 -13.44 7.52
N PHE A 48 -2.77 -12.67 8.58
CA PHE A 48 -1.84 -13.11 9.62
C PHE A 48 -2.22 -14.53 10.14
N PRO A 49 -1.25 -15.43 10.40
CA PRO A 49 0.20 -15.23 10.42
C PRO A 49 0.93 -15.43 9.09
N LYS A 50 0.23 -15.50 7.96
CA LYS A 50 0.90 -15.57 6.66
C LYS A 50 1.71 -14.31 6.36
N LYS A 51 2.74 -14.44 5.53
CA LYS A 51 3.53 -13.33 5.04
C LYS A 51 2.65 -12.39 4.21
N PRO A 52 2.62 -11.07 4.50
CA PRO A 52 1.90 -10.13 3.66
C PRO A 52 2.52 -9.99 2.26
N ALA A 53 1.70 -9.69 1.27
CA ALA A 53 2.14 -9.39 -0.08
C ALA A 53 2.97 -8.11 -0.13
N LYS A 54 2.48 -7.07 0.56
CA LYS A 54 3.18 -5.78 0.71
C LYS A 54 2.99 -5.22 2.12
N VAL A 55 3.92 -4.36 2.52
CA VAL A 55 3.84 -3.56 3.74
C VAL A 55 3.88 -2.08 3.36
N TYR A 56 2.99 -1.30 3.93
CA TYR A 56 2.88 0.15 3.74
C TYR A 56 3.13 0.88 5.06
N MET A 57 3.58 2.13 5.00
CA MET A 57 3.56 3.00 6.19
C MET A 57 2.10 3.38 6.52
N TYR A 58 1.74 3.37 7.79
CA TYR A 58 0.41 3.78 8.24
C TYR A 58 0.13 5.27 7.94
N ASN A 59 1.15 6.09 7.99
CA ASN A 59 1.09 7.49 7.58
C ASN A 59 2.22 7.78 6.61
N SER A 60 1.89 8.25 5.40
CA SER A 60 2.88 8.58 4.37
C SER A 60 3.88 9.65 4.83
N ASN A 61 3.48 10.54 5.75
CA ASN A 61 4.37 11.56 6.29
C ASN A 61 5.54 10.98 7.09
N LEU A 62 5.43 9.76 7.62
CA LEU A 62 6.54 9.09 8.31
C LEU A 62 7.71 8.74 7.38
N MET A 63 7.51 8.75 6.07
CA MET A 63 8.58 8.47 5.11
C MET A 63 9.62 9.60 5.09
N TYR A 64 9.19 10.84 5.28
CA TYR A 64 10.06 12.02 5.19
C TYR A 64 11.12 12.08 6.32
N PRO A 65 10.79 11.91 7.60
CA PRO A 65 11.80 11.91 8.65
C PRO A 65 12.71 10.67 8.62
N ILE A 66 12.24 9.54 8.06
CA ILE A 66 13.04 8.31 7.98
C ILE A 66 14.09 8.40 6.86
N ARG A 67 13.74 9.00 5.71
CA ARG A 67 14.63 9.21 4.55
C ARG A 67 14.33 10.52 3.83
N PRO A 68 14.71 11.66 4.37
CA PRO A 68 14.33 12.96 3.81
C PRO A 68 14.86 13.20 2.38
N MET A 69 15.99 12.57 2.01
CA MET A 69 16.64 12.76 0.70
C MET A 69 16.20 11.77 -0.39
N GLU A 70 15.47 10.71 -0.03
CA GLU A 70 15.17 9.58 -0.93
C GLU A 70 13.70 9.13 -0.83
N VAL A 71 12.77 10.05 -0.65
CA VAL A 71 11.35 9.70 -0.58
C VAL A 71 10.85 9.28 -1.96
N ASN A 72 10.39 8.05 -2.07
CA ASN A 72 9.74 7.55 -3.27
C ASN A 72 8.29 8.07 -3.34
N MET A 73 8.03 9.03 -4.24
CA MET A 73 6.70 9.64 -4.39
C MET A 73 5.62 8.65 -4.80
N GLN A 74 5.94 7.59 -5.54
CA GLN A 74 4.98 6.53 -5.83
C GLN A 74 4.58 5.78 -4.54
N ALA A 75 5.54 5.53 -3.67
CA ALA A 75 5.29 4.92 -2.36
C ALA A 75 4.38 5.79 -1.47
N VAL A 76 4.57 7.11 -1.52
CA VAL A 76 3.71 8.09 -0.81
C VAL A 76 2.28 8.02 -1.33
N ARG A 77 2.08 8.03 -2.66
CA ARG A 77 0.75 7.94 -3.29
C ARG A 77 0.04 6.64 -2.93
N GLU A 78 0.71 5.50 -3.05
CA GLU A 78 0.13 4.20 -2.71
C GLU A 78 -0.22 4.11 -1.22
N SER A 79 0.65 4.60 -0.34
CA SER A 79 0.38 4.61 1.11
C SER A 79 -0.78 5.53 1.46
N PHE A 80 -0.89 6.70 0.83
CA PHE A 80 -2.02 7.59 0.99
C PHE A 80 -3.33 6.90 0.57
N PHE A 81 -3.39 6.36 -0.64
CA PHE A 81 -4.56 5.64 -1.15
C PHE A 81 -4.99 4.51 -0.21
N TYR A 82 -4.02 3.68 0.21
CA TYR A 82 -4.28 2.57 1.13
C TYR A 82 -4.89 3.05 2.45
N ASN A 83 -4.31 4.08 3.05
CA ASN A 83 -4.74 4.59 4.36
C ASN A 83 -6.13 5.20 4.32
N GLN A 84 -6.48 5.92 3.25
CA GLN A 84 -7.79 6.56 3.11
C GLN A 84 -8.92 5.53 2.96
N LEU A 85 -8.65 4.41 2.30
CA LEU A 85 -9.67 3.39 2.06
C LEU A 85 -9.79 2.33 3.16
N LEU A 86 -8.74 2.14 3.97
CA LEU A 86 -8.65 1.03 4.93
C LEU A 86 -9.76 1.02 5.99
N LYS A 87 -10.30 2.19 6.35
CA LYS A 87 -11.30 2.31 7.41
C LYS A 87 -12.58 1.53 7.08
N ASP A 88 -13.12 1.74 5.88
CA ASP A 88 -14.45 1.26 5.51
C ASP A 88 -14.43 0.21 4.38
N ASN A 89 -13.24 -0.17 3.91
CA ASN A 89 -13.09 -1.07 2.77
C ASN A 89 -12.12 -2.22 3.09
N LYS A 90 -12.38 -3.36 2.48
CA LYS A 90 -11.45 -4.48 2.45
C LYS A 90 -10.46 -4.31 1.31
N LEU A 91 -9.17 -4.21 1.65
CA LEU A 91 -8.09 -4.06 0.68
C LEU A 91 -7.27 -5.35 0.58
N ASN A 92 -7.05 -5.80 -0.64
CA ASN A 92 -6.17 -6.91 -0.96
C ASN A 92 -5.19 -6.50 -2.07
N GLU A 93 -4.13 -7.30 -2.26
CA GLU A 93 -3.23 -7.16 -3.39
C GLU A 93 -4.03 -7.25 -4.69
N GLY A 94 -3.83 -6.31 -5.59
CA GLY A 94 -4.49 -6.27 -6.89
C GLY A 94 -4.01 -7.39 -7.82
N GLY A 95 -4.79 -7.64 -8.85
CA GLY A 95 -4.44 -8.56 -9.93
C GLY A 95 -3.31 -8.03 -10.82
N LYS A 96 -3.12 -8.65 -11.98
CA LYS A 96 -2.11 -8.24 -12.95
C LYS A 96 -2.27 -6.75 -13.30
N ASN A 97 -1.22 -5.99 -13.10
CA ASN A 97 -1.15 -4.54 -13.33
C ASN A 97 -1.97 -3.65 -12.37
N ALA A 98 -2.67 -4.20 -11.38
CA ALA A 98 -3.32 -3.43 -10.31
C ALA A 98 -2.46 -3.39 -9.05
N HIS A 99 -2.51 -2.29 -8.31
CA HIS A 99 -1.87 -2.19 -7.00
C HIS A 99 -2.77 -2.74 -5.90
N PHE A 100 -4.07 -2.47 -5.98
CA PHE A 100 -5.05 -2.83 -4.97
C PHE A 100 -6.31 -3.44 -5.58
N LEU A 101 -6.88 -4.41 -4.87
CA LEU A 101 -8.24 -4.92 -5.08
C LEU A 101 -9.09 -4.46 -3.90
N VAL A 102 -10.08 -3.61 -4.17
CA VAL A 102 -10.98 -3.03 -3.18
C VAL A 102 -12.28 -3.82 -3.16
N ASN A 103 -12.68 -4.29 -1.97
CA ASN A 103 -13.92 -5.05 -1.71
C ASN A 103 -14.09 -6.30 -2.59
N GLY A 104 -12.98 -6.88 -3.06
CA GLY A 104 -12.98 -8.06 -3.93
C GLY A 104 -13.54 -7.81 -5.35
N LYS A 105 -13.78 -6.54 -5.72
CA LYS A 105 -14.46 -6.18 -6.97
C LYS A 105 -13.69 -5.17 -7.82
N TYR A 106 -13.16 -4.12 -7.21
CA TYR A 106 -12.59 -2.99 -7.94
C TYR A 106 -11.07 -3.05 -7.93
N ASN A 107 -10.46 -3.22 -9.12
CA ASN A 107 -9.02 -3.13 -9.28
C ASN A 107 -8.59 -1.66 -9.42
N PHE A 108 -7.67 -1.23 -8.57
CA PHE A 108 -7.11 0.12 -8.57
C PHE A 108 -5.62 0.12 -8.87
N ARG A 109 -5.23 1.09 -9.68
CA ARG A 109 -3.84 1.44 -9.91
C ARG A 109 -3.61 2.91 -9.54
N VAL A 110 -2.58 3.17 -8.75
CA VAL A 110 -2.23 4.52 -8.31
C VAL A 110 -1.09 5.03 -9.18
N GLU A 111 -1.27 6.18 -9.82
CA GLU A 111 -0.32 6.73 -10.78
C GLU A 111 -0.12 8.25 -10.58
N GLU A 112 0.96 8.77 -11.13
CA GLU A 112 1.26 10.20 -11.08
C GLU A 112 0.41 11.01 -12.06
N ASN A 113 0.25 10.50 -13.27
CA ASN A 113 -0.38 11.22 -14.39
C ASN A 113 -1.23 10.29 -15.27
N THR A 114 -1.94 10.87 -16.23
CA THR A 114 -2.88 10.17 -17.13
C THR A 114 -2.20 9.38 -18.26
N LYS A 115 -0.86 9.28 -18.29
CA LYS A 115 -0.12 8.52 -19.32
C LYS A 115 -0.22 7.00 -19.06
N VAL A 116 -1.41 6.51 -18.84
CA VAL A 116 -1.72 5.10 -18.60
C VAL A 116 -2.49 4.53 -19.79
N LYS A 117 -2.25 3.25 -20.10
CA LYS A 117 -3.15 2.55 -21.04
C LYS A 117 -4.49 2.39 -20.35
N ASN A 118 -5.52 3.05 -20.88
CA ASN A 118 -6.87 2.91 -20.36
C ASN A 118 -7.33 1.44 -20.49
N ASN A 119 -7.71 0.86 -19.36
CA ASN A 119 -8.30 -0.48 -19.28
C ASN A 119 -9.67 -0.33 -18.61
N PRO A 120 -10.77 -0.68 -19.27
CA PRO A 120 -12.11 -0.50 -18.73
C PRO A 120 -12.37 -1.30 -17.44
N ASP A 121 -11.61 -2.37 -17.20
CA ASP A 121 -11.72 -3.21 -16.00
C ASP A 121 -10.88 -2.70 -14.82
N MET A 122 -10.25 -1.54 -14.96
CA MET A 122 -9.35 -0.96 -13.95
C MET A 122 -9.68 0.49 -13.69
N TYR A 123 -9.66 0.87 -12.41
CA TYR A 123 -9.74 2.26 -11.96
C TYR A 123 -8.34 2.80 -11.70
N TYR A 124 -8.15 4.07 -12.01
CA TYR A 124 -6.87 4.75 -11.82
C TYR A 124 -7.03 5.91 -10.86
N ALA A 125 -6.29 5.88 -9.75
CA ALA A 125 -6.17 6.99 -8.83
C ALA A 125 -4.96 7.84 -9.24
N ILE A 126 -5.21 9.02 -9.79
CA ILE A 126 -4.21 9.86 -10.45
C ILE A 126 -3.90 11.10 -9.62
N ASP A 127 -2.62 11.29 -9.26
CA ASP A 127 -2.16 12.40 -8.43
C ASP A 127 -2.31 13.76 -9.15
N LYS A 128 -1.81 13.87 -10.38
CA LYS A 128 -1.85 15.11 -11.17
C LYS A 128 -3.11 15.23 -12.04
N LEU A 129 -4.26 14.90 -11.48
CA LEU A 129 -5.56 15.00 -12.13
C LEU A 129 -6.46 15.90 -11.29
N GLU A 130 -7.00 16.97 -11.87
CA GLU A 130 -7.93 17.89 -11.18
C GLU A 130 -9.39 17.44 -11.30
N ILE A 131 -9.80 16.99 -12.48
CA ILE A 131 -11.17 16.59 -12.78
C ILE A 131 -11.15 15.15 -13.28
N GLY A 132 -11.97 14.29 -12.66
CA GLY A 132 -12.10 12.89 -13.04
C GLY A 132 -12.87 12.70 -14.33
N GLU A 133 -12.54 11.64 -15.05
CA GLU A 133 -13.22 11.22 -16.28
C GLU A 133 -13.25 9.69 -16.34
N GLU A 134 -14.44 9.12 -16.51
CA GLU A 134 -14.67 7.67 -16.58
C GLU A 134 -14.04 6.90 -15.39
N ASN A 135 -13.01 6.11 -15.66
CA ASN A 135 -12.26 5.32 -14.67
C ASN A 135 -11.00 6.01 -14.12
N LEU A 136 -10.74 7.26 -14.53
CA LEU A 136 -9.68 8.10 -14.02
C LEU A 136 -10.21 8.98 -12.89
N ILE A 137 -9.73 8.76 -11.66
CA ILE A 137 -10.21 9.43 -10.46
C ILE A 137 -9.06 10.24 -9.85
N PRO A 138 -9.26 11.54 -9.57
CA PRO A 138 -8.24 12.31 -8.86
C PRO A 138 -7.88 11.68 -7.50
N LEU A 139 -6.58 11.49 -7.24
CA LEU A 139 -6.11 10.88 -6.01
C LEU A 139 -6.53 11.66 -4.76
N TRP A 140 -6.59 12.98 -4.84
CA TRP A 140 -6.99 13.86 -3.74
C TRP A 140 -8.43 13.63 -3.26
N LEU A 141 -9.34 13.14 -4.13
CA LEU A 141 -10.73 12.83 -3.75
C LEU A 141 -10.82 11.74 -2.67
N PHE A 142 -9.89 10.80 -2.66
CA PHE A 142 -9.84 9.76 -1.64
C PHE A 142 -9.54 10.33 -0.24
N GLY A 143 -8.94 11.51 -0.15
CA GLY A 143 -8.72 12.22 1.11
C GLY A 143 -9.99 12.63 1.85
N PHE A 144 -11.16 12.56 1.23
CA PHE A 144 -12.46 12.83 1.87
C PHE A 144 -13.15 11.57 2.42
N LEU A 145 -12.54 10.41 2.32
CA LEU A 145 -13.09 9.11 2.76
C LEU A 145 -12.70 8.73 4.20
N TYR A 146 -12.30 9.66 5.02
CA TYR A 146 -11.88 9.40 6.42
C TYR A 146 -13.01 9.60 7.43
#